data_33b76c44783d932b605cedcbde27a186
#
_entry.id   33b76c44783d932b605cedcbde27a186
#
_cell.length_a   1.000
_cell.length_b   1.000
_cell.length_c   1.000
_cell.angle_alpha   90.00
_cell.angle_beta   90.00
_cell.angle_gamma   90.00
#
_symmetry.space_group_name_H-M   'P 1'
#
loop_
_entity.id
_entity.type
_entity.pdbx_description
1 polymer ?
#
loop_
_entity_poly.entity_id
_entity_poly.type
_entity_poly.pdbx_seq_one_letter_code
_entity_poly.pdbx_strand_id
1 'polypeptide(L)'
;ERHKDLKLKLSTKMVGETLEEHCYIEFNKIRSAAFPNSYFEKDNDSSSGSKGDFIFRDVDANKNEIVSIMFEMKNESDGTAKKRKNEEFLKELDKDRQEKGCEYAVLVTMLELDNEYYNAGIVDVSHKFPKMFVVRPQFFIPIITLLRNASMNSMQYKAELTSIRNQNIDITNFEDNITKFKEGFAKNYDLASRQFKTAIDEI
;
A
#
# COMPACT_ATOMS: atom_id res chain seq x y z
N GLU A 1 -27.42 -23.46 -0.50
CA GLU A 1 -26.58 -24.68 -0.69
C GLU A 1 -25.09 -24.32 -0.81
N ARG A 2 -24.68 -23.43 -1.72
CA ARG A 2 -23.28 -23.01 -1.90
C ARG A 2 -22.60 -22.52 -0.61
N HIS A 3 -23.29 -21.79 0.26
CA HIS A 3 -22.72 -21.26 1.52
C HIS A 3 -22.53 -22.33 2.58
N LYS A 4 -23.41 -23.34 2.63
CA LYS A 4 -23.24 -24.51 3.51
C LYS A 4 -22.04 -25.35 3.07
N ASP A 5 -21.85 -25.52 1.75
CA ASP A 5 -20.71 -26.22 1.19
C ASP A 5 -19.37 -25.49 1.46
N LEU A 6 -19.37 -24.16 1.40
CA LEU A 6 -18.19 -23.35 1.71
C LEU A 6 -17.82 -23.43 3.21
N LYS A 7 -18.83 -23.35 4.08
CA LYS A 7 -18.65 -23.54 5.53
C LYS A 7 -18.12 -24.94 5.84
N LEU A 8 -18.67 -25.95 5.18
CA LEU A 8 -18.24 -27.35 5.35
C LEU A 8 -16.81 -27.57 4.84
N LYS A 9 -16.45 -27.02 3.68
CA LYS A 9 -15.10 -27.16 3.10
C LYS A 9 -14.04 -26.40 3.90
N LEU A 10 -14.32 -25.19 4.36
CA LEU A 10 -13.44 -24.43 5.24
C LEU A 10 -13.35 -25.07 6.63
N SER A 11 -14.49 -25.47 7.21
CA SER A 11 -14.54 -26.17 8.51
C SER A 11 -13.83 -27.52 8.46
N THR A 12 -13.93 -28.29 7.37
CA THR A 12 -13.20 -29.55 7.22
C THR A 12 -11.69 -29.34 7.03
N LYS A 13 -11.28 -28.26 6.36
CA LYS A 13 -9.88 -27.90 6.18
C LYS A 13 -9.25 -27.31 7.44
N MET A 14 -10.07 -26.68 8.30
CA MET A 14 -9.67 -26.06 9.57
C MET A 14 -9.98 -26.92 10.80
N VAL A 15 -10.23 -28.23 10.64
CA VAL A 15 -10.45 -29.12 11.79
C VAL A 15 -9.21 -29.12 12.68
N GLY A 16 -9.33 -28.46 13.83
CA GLY A 16 -8.26 -28.35 14.84
C GLY A 16 -7.32 -27.16 14.72
N GLU A 17 -7.52 -26.28 13.73
CA GLU A 17 -6.73 -25.05 13.55
C GLU A 17 -7.58 -23.81 13.86
N THR A 18 -6.97 -22.76 14.42
CA THR A 18 -7.59 -21.45 14.51
C THR A 18 -7.56 -20.76 13.13
N LEU A 19 -8.39 -19.72 12.92
CA LEU A 19 -8.35 -18.94 11.66
C LEU A 19 -7.00 -18.27 11.45
N GLU A 20 -6.40 -17.78 12.52
CA GLU A 20 -5.06 -17.20 12.54
C GLU A 20 -4.00 -18.20 12.04
N GLU A 21 -4.02 -19.41 12.59
CA GLU A 21 -3.10 -20.49 12.26
C GLU A 21 -3.27 -20.94 10.81
N HIS A 22 -4.52 -21.04 10.34
CA HIS A 22 -4.83 -21.33 8.96
C HIS A 22 -4.24 -20.28 8.01
N CYS A 23 -4.46 -18.98 8.26
CA CYS A 23 -3.91 -17.91 7.44
C CYS A 23 -2.38 -17.89 7.46
N TYR A 24 -1.76 -18.14 8.60
CA TYR A 24 -0.32 -18.24 8.73
C TYR A 24 0.27 -19.39 7.91
N ILE A 25 -0.36 -20.57 7.95
CA ILE A 25 0.06 -21.73 7.17
C ILE A 25 -0.11 -21.46 5.67
N GLU A 26 -1.26 -20.94 5.23
CA GLU A 26 -1.52 -20.65 3.81
C GLU A 26 -0.53 -19.62 3.27
N PHE A 27 -0.19 -18.60 4.05
CA PHE A 27 0.82 -17.61 3.66
C PHE A 27 2.21 -18.25 3.48
N ASN A 28 2.66 -19.03 4.47
CA ASN A 28 4.00 -19.64 4.43
C ASN A 28 4.19 -20.63 3.28
N LYS A 29 3.12 -21.29 2.80
CA LYS A 29 3.18 -22.16 1.61
C LYS A 29 3.66 -21.43 0.36
N ILE A 30 3.35 -20.14 0.23
CA ILE A 30 3.64 -19.36 -0.98
C ILE A 30 4.69 -18.27 -0.76
N ARG A 31 5.06 -17.99 0.50
CA ARG A 31 5.93 -16.88 0.90
C ARG A 31 7.20 -16.81 0.06
N SER A 32 7.94 -17.91 -0.04
CA SER A 32 9.22 -17.95 -0.74
C SER A 32 9.10 -17.68 -2.24
N ALA A 33 7.98 -18.06 -2.85
CA ALA A 33 7.76 -17.90 -4.29
C ALA A 33 7.12 -16.54 -4.64
N ALA A 34 6.13 -16.10 -3.86
CA ALA A 34 5.32 -14.92 -4.18
C ALA A 34 5.77 -13.65 -3.42
N PHE A 35 6.33 -13.80 -2.22
CA PHE A 35 6.64 -12.70 -1.31
C PHE A 35 7.99 -12.90 -0.60
N PRO A 36 9.12 -13.07 -1.34
CA PRO A 36 10.40 -13.46 -0.74
C PRO A 36 10.99 -12.43 0.23
N ASN A 37 10.63 -11.15 0.07
CA ASN A 37 11.14 -10.05 0.91
C ASN A 37 10.12 -9.59 1.96
N SER A 38 9.01 -10.34 2.12
CA SER A 38 7.95 -9.91 3.00
C SER A 38 8.13 -10.37 4.44
N TYR A 39 7.61 -9.54 5.32
CA TYR A 39 7.39 -9.82 6.74
C TYR A 39 5.91 -10.18 6.94
N PHE A 40 5.63 -11.28 7.62
CA PHE A 40 4.29 -11.64 8.06
C PHE A 40 4.39 -12.36 9.40
N GLU A 41 4.08 -11.65 10.47
CA GLU A 41 4.19 -12.17 11.84
C GLU A 41 3.08 -11.62 12.73
N LYS A 42 2.82 -12.31 13.83
CA LYS A 42 1.92 -11.85 14.87
C LYS A 42 2.37 -10.52 15.44
N ASP A 43 1.42 -9.61 15.65
CA ASP A 43 1.68 -8.40 16.42
C ASP A 43 1.87 -8.77 17.90
N ASN A 44 3.11 -8.83 18.34
CA ASN A 44 3.45 -9.15 19.73
C ASN A 44 3.64 -7.89 20.60
N ASP A 45 3.54 -6.70 20.02
CA ASP A 45 3.71 -5.44 20.72
C ASP A 45 2.36 -4.86 21.16
N SER A 46 2.06 -5.02 22.44
CA SER A 46 0.88 -4.46 23.11
C SER A 46 1.20 -3.19 23.92
N SER A 47 2.35 -2.55 23.68
CA SER A 47 2.80 -1.38 24.45
C SER A 47 1.87 -0.17 24.33
N SER A 48 1.12 -0.06 23.21
CA SER A 48 0.12 0.98 22.95
C SER A 48 -1.30 0.64 23.43
N GLY A 49 -1.50 -0.57 24.00
CA GLY A 49 -2.81 -1.02 24.50
C GLY A 49 -3.77 -1.53 23.42
N SER A 50 -3.32 -1.61 22.18
CA SER A 50 -4.06 -2.17 21.04
C SER A 50 -3.18 -3.20 20.32
N LYS A 51 -3.77 -4.30 19.87
CA LYS A 51 -3.05 -5.43 19.30
C LYS A 51 -3.89 -6.12 18.24
N GLY A 52 -3.51 -5.97 16.99
CA GLY A 52 -4.02 -6.78 15.90
C GLY A 52 -3.43 -8.19 15.91
N ASP A 53 -3.94 -9.08 15.05
CA ASP A 53 -3.46 -10.46 15.01
C ASP A 53 -2.14 -10.58 14.25
N PHE A 54 -2.04 -9.98 13.03
CA PHE A 54 -0.85 -10.07 12.18
C PHE A 54 -0.55 -8.77 11.44
N ILE A 55 0.75 -8.55 11.18
CA ILE A 55 1.23 -7.47 10.30
C ILE A 55 1.91 -8.11 9.09
N PHE A 56 1.48 -7.68 7.89
CA PHE A 56 2.18 -7.95 6.64
C PHE A 56 2.89 -6.69 6.16
N ARG A 57 4.18 -6.80 5.79
CA ARG A 57 4.95 -5.76 5.12
C ARG A 57 5.75 -6.36 3.99
N ASP A 58 5.75 -5.72 2.83
CA ASP A 58 6.62 -6.09 1.72
C ASP A 58 7.48 -4.91 1.31
N VAL A 59 8.72 -5.19 0.91
CA VAL A 59 9.71 -4.17 0.55
C VAL A 59 10.34 -4.49 -0.81
N ASP A 60 10.76 -3.44 -1.51
CA ASP A 60 11.52 -3.57 -2.73
C ASP A 60 12.99 -3.95 -2.46
N ALA A 61 13.78 -4.10 -3.53
CA ALA A 61 15.22 -4.43 -3.44
C ALA A 61 16.04 -3.36 -2.71
N ASN A 62 15.54 -2.12 -2.65
CA ASN A 62 16.17 -0.98 -1.98
C ASN A 62 15.66 -0.81 -0.54
N LYS A 63 14.86 -1.75 -0.03
CA LYS A 63 14.19 -1.73 1.28
C LYS A 63 13.13 -0.63 1.46
N ASN A 64 12.62 -0.06 0.37
CA ASN A 64 11.45 0.82 0.46
C ASN A 64 10.19 -0.04 0.66
N GLU A 65 9.33 0.38 1.57
CA GLU A 65 8.06 -0.31 1.80
C GLU A 65 7.17 -0.19 0.56
N ILE A 66 6.75 -1.32 0.01
CA ILE A 66 5.79 -1.41 -1.10
C ILE A 66 4.38 -1.30 -0.54
N VAL A 67 4.09 -2.10 0.48
CA VAL A 67 2.77 -2.17 1.12
C VAL A 67 2.88 -2.67 2.54
N SER A 68 2.03 -2.16 3.41
CA SER A 68 1.84 -2.65 4.77
C SER A 68 0.36 -2.85 5.08
N ILE A 69 0.02 -3.98 5.70
CA ILE A 69 -1.36 -4.40 5.98
C ILE A 69 -1.45 -4.89 7.42
N MET A 70 -2.37 -4.31 8.19
CA MET A 70 -2.78 -4.82 9.49
C MET A 70 -3.93 -5.81 9.29
N PHE A 71 -3.79 -6.99 9.86
CA PHE A 71 -4.81 -8.04 9.83
C PHE A 71 -5.43 -8.27 11.20
N GLU A 72 -6.73 -8.46 11.21
CA GLU A 72 -7.52 -8.99 12.31
C GLU A 72 -8.29 -10.21 11.81
N MET A 73 -8.35 -11.28 12.59
CA MET A 73 -8.94 -12.56 12.21
C MET A 73 -10.03 -12.97 13.19
N LYS A 74 -11.26 -13.13 12.71
CA LYS A 74 -12.42 -13.44 13.58
C LYS A 74 -13.20 -14.66 13.11
N ASN A 75 -13.34 -15.61 14.04
CA ASN A 75 -14.12 -16.82 13.85
C ASN A 75 -15.35 -16.84 14.76
N GLU A 76 -16.43 -17.51 14.34
CA GLU A 76 -17.65 -17.69 15.17
C GLU A 76 -17.36 -18.44 16.48
N SER A 77 -16.31 -19.28 16.52
CA SER A 77 -15.94 -20.08 17.68
C SER A 77 -15.24 -19.29 18.80
N ASP A 78 -14.83 -18.03 18.53
CA ASP A 78 -14.05 -17.20 19.48
C ASP A 78 -14.88 -16.66 20.66
N GLY A 79 -15.89 -17.38 21.04
CA GLY A 79 -16.56 -17.36 22.34
C GLY A 79 -17.47 -16.17 22.60
N THR A 80 -18.71 -16.39 22.59
CA THR A 80 -19.78 -15.92 23.51
C THR A 80 -21.13 -16.29 22.92
N ALA A 81 -22.15 -16.52 23.76
CA ALA A 81 -23.53 -16.85 23.37
C ALA A 81 -24.22 -15.81 22.46
N LYS A 82 -23.57 -14.67 22.19
CA LYS A 82 -24.08 -13.58 21.35
C LYS A 82 -23.31 -13.55 20.02
N LYS A 83 -24.02 -13.69 18.92
CA LYS A 83 -23.44 -13.51 17.57
C LYS A 83 -22.86 -12.11 17.44
N ARG A 84 -21.55 -12.01 17.28
CA ARG A 84 -20.83 -10.75 17.04
C ARG A 84 -20.93 -10.36 15.56
N LYS A 85 -20.89 -9.05 15.29
CA LYS A 85 -20.92 -8.49 13.93
C LYS A 85 -19.53 -8.02 13.50
N ASN A 86 -19.24 -8.10 12.21
CA ASN A 86 -18.00 -7.60 11.63
C ASN A 86 -17.75 -6.12 11.97
N GLU A 87 -18.80 -5.30 11.96
CA GLU A 87 -18.68 -3.86 12.23
C GLU A 87 -18.13 -3.53 13.63
N GLU A 88 -18.29 -4.42 14.60
CA GLU A 88 -17.80 -4.21 15.97
C GLU A 88 -16.26 -4.14 16.04
N PHE A 89 -15.58 -4.74 15.08
CA PHE A 89 -14.12 -4.83 15.05
C PHE A 89 -13.46 -3.74 14.22
N LEU A 90 -14.18 -3.10 13.30
CA LEU A 90 -13.57 -2.18 12.32
C LEU A 90 -12.92 -0.97 12.96
N LYS A 91 -13.53 -0.42 14.03
CA LYS A 91 -12.98 0.76 14.72
C LYS A 91 -11.65 0.45 15.43
N GLU A 92 -11.58 -0.70 16.08
CA GLU A 92 -10.35 -1.14 16.77
C GLU A 92 -9.25 -1.46 15.76
N LEU A 93 -9.58 -2.19 14.71
CA LEU A 93 -8.67 -2.50 13.63
C LEU A 93 -8.11 -1.24 12.93
N ASP A 94 -8.92 -0.19 12.75
CA ASP A 94 -8.43 1.08 12.19
C ASP A 94 -7.45 1.78 13.14
N LYS A 95 -7.72 1.71 14.44
CA LYS A 95 -6.79 2.22 15.46
C LYS A 95 -5.46 1.48 15.41
N ASP A 96 -5.47 0.15 15.38
CA ASP A 96 -4.28 -0.70 15.30
C ASP A 96 -3.48 -0.40 14.03
N ARG A 97 -4.16 -0.28 12.89
CA ARG A 97 -3.55 0.10 11.62
C ARG A 97 -2.78 1.42 11.73
N GLN A 98 -3.39 2.43 12.34
CA GLN A 98 -2.77 3.76 12.50
C GLN A 98 -1.60 3.72 13.48
N GLU A 99 -1.75 3.05 14.61
CA GLU A 99 -0.70 2.95 15.64
C GLU A 99 0.53 2.19 15.12
N LYS A 100 0.33 1.14 14.32
CA LYS A 100 1.42 0.38 13.71
C LYS A 100 1.92 0.96 12.38
N GLY A 101 1.36 2.09 11.93
CA GLY A 101 1.75 2.75 10.69
C GLY A 101 1.52 1.89 9.46
N CYS A 102 0.50 1.04 9.46
CA CYS A 102 0.14 0.24 8.29
C CYS A 102 -0.71 1.04 7.31
N GLU A 103 -0.49 0.81 6.01
CA GLU A 103 -1.23 1.51 4.97
C GLU A 103 -2.68 1.02 4.87
N TYR A 104 -2.89 -0.28 4.95
CA TYR A 104 -4.19 -0.95 4.83
C TYR A 104 -4.56 -1.69 6.10
N ALA A 105 -5.87 -1.93 6.28
CA ALA A 105 -6.43 -2.83 7.27
C ALA A 105 -7.32 -3.87 6.61
N VAL A 106 -7.23 -5.11 7.05
CA VAL A 106 -8.04 -6.22 6.52
C VAL A 106 -8.59 -7.07 7.65
N LEU A 107 -9.91 -7.12 7.76
CA LEU A 107 -10.61 -8.07 8.63
C LEU A 107 -10.85 -9.38 7.86
N VAL A 108 -10.19 -10.46 8.26
CA VAL A 108 -10.47 -11.81 7.77
C VAL A 108 -11.50 -12.45 8.67
N THR A 109 -12.68 -12.83 8.15
CA THR A 109 -13.79 -13.17 9.01
C THR A 109 -14.61 -14.37 8.54
N MET A 110 -15.00 -15.19 9.53
CA MET A 110 -16.04 -16.22 9.43
C MET A 110 -17.34 -15.81 10.13
N LEU A 111 -17.44 -14.57 10.62
CA LEU A 111 -18.67 -14.04 11.21
C LEU A 111 -19.70 -13.72 10.14
N GLU A 112 -20.99 -13.68 10.53
CA GLU A 112 -22.10 -13.29 9.65
C GLU A 112 -22.12 -14.06 8.32
N LEU A 113 -21.98 -15.37 8.37
CA LEU A 113 -21.98 -16.23 7.16
C LEU A 113 -23.28 -16.17 6.36
N ASP A 114 -24.37 -15.72 6.99
CA ASP A 114 -25.69 -15.54 6.36
C ASP A 114 -25.80 -14.17 5.64
N ASN A 115 -24.82 -13.28 5.81
CA ASN A 115 -24.83 -11.95 5.22
C ASN A 115 -24.19 -11.97 3.81
N GLU A 116 -25.04 -11.85 2.78
CA GLU A 116 -24.60 -11.88 1.39
C GLU A 116 -23.60 -10.78 1.02
N TYR A 117 -23.67 -9.62 1.67
CA TYR A 117 -22.74 -8.53 1.48
C TYR A 117 -21.29 -8.95 1.72
N TYR A 118 -21.04 -9.63 2.85
CA TYR A 118 -19.70 -10.14 3.15
C TYR A 118 -19.34 -11.40 2.36
N ASN A 119 -20.33 -12.11 1.82
CA ASN A 119 -20.09 -13.30 1.01
C ASN A 119 -19.71 -12.99 -0.44
N ALA A 120 -19.75 -11.73 -0.86
CA ALA A 120 -19.20 -11.27 -2.15
C ALA A 120 -17.68 -11.53 -2.29
N GLY A 121 -17.00 -11.76 -1.16
CA GLY A 121 -15.59 -12.19 -1.14
C GLY A 121 -14.65 -11.12 -0.59
N ILE A 122 -14.34 -10.08 -1.35
CA ILE A 122 -13.59 -8.90 -0.91
C ILE A 122 -14.58 -7.74 -0.85
N VAL A 123 -14.75 -7.17 0.33
CA VAL A 123 -15.67 -6.06 0.58
C VAL A 123 -14.87 -4.83 0.99
N ASP A 124 -14.98 -3.77 0.19
CA ASP A 124 -14.39 -2.47 0.50
C ASP A 124 -15.27 -1.70 1.48
N VAL A 125 -14.76 -1.42 2.66
CA VAL A 125 -15.42 -0.62 3.70
C VAL A 125 -14.73 0.74 3.91
N SER A 126 -13.95 1.19 2.93
CA SER A 126 -13.19 2.46 2.98
C SER A 126 -14.07 3.69 3.12
N HIS A 127 -15.36 3.58 2.82
CA HIS A 127 -16.36 4.62 3.08
C HIS A 127 -16.60 4.87 4.58
N LYS A 128 -16.28 3.90 5.45
CA LYS A 128 -16.34 4.02 6.92
C LYS A 128 -14.98 4.26 7.52
N PHE A 129 -13.98 3.47 7.12
CA PHE A 129 -12.59 3.55 7.59
C PHE A 129 -11.65 3.49 6.39
N PRO A 130 -10.84 4.53 6.13
CA PRO A 130 -9.98 4.60 4.95
C PRO A 130 -9.08 3.38 4.79
N LYS A 131 -8.98 2.86 3.55
CA LYS A 131 -8.10 1.74 3.19
C LYS A 131 -8.38 0.45 3.97
N MET A 132 -9.65 0.18 4.27
CA MET A 132 -10.08 -0.99 5.03
C MET A 132 -10.94 -1.94 4.19
N PHE A 133 -10.68 -3.23 4.33
CA PHE A 133 -11.40 -4.31 3.65
C PHE A 133 -11.86 -5.38 4.63
N VAL A 134 -12.98 -6.03 4.31
CA VAL A 134 -13.46 -7.23 4.98
C VAL A 134 -13.44 -8.37 3.98
N VAL A 135 -12.82 -9.48 4.33
CA VAL A 135 -12.66 -10.61 3.41
C VAL A 135 -13.01 -11.94 4.06
N ARG A 136 -13.45 -12.90 3.25
CA ARG A 136 -13.53 -14.31 3.66
C ARG A 136 -12.14 -14.97 3.58
N PRO A 137 -11.85 -16.02 4.37
CA PRO A 137 -10.52 -16.63 4.44
C PRO A 137 -9.92 -17.07 3.10
N GLN A 138 -10.75 -17.53 2.16
CA GLN A 138 -10.29 -17.92 0.82
C GLN A 138 -9.76 -16.73 -0.01
N PHE A 139 -10.05 -15.49 0.38
CA PHE A 139 -9.57 -14.27 -0.26
C PHE A 139 -8.39 -13.63 0.47
N PHE A 140 -7.86 -14.28 1.51
CA PHE A 140 -6.73 -13.79 2.30
C PHE A 140 -5.47 -13.57 1.42
N ILE A 141 -5.05 -14.55 0.65
CA ILE A 141 -3.92 -14.41 -0.27
C ILE A 141 -4.25 -13.49 -1.46
N PRO A 142 -5.42 -13.63 -2.12
CA PRO A 142 -5.82 -12.69 -3.16
C PRO A 142 -5.79 -11.20 -2.76
N ILE A 143 -6.25 -10.84 -1.55
CA ILE A 143 -6.24 -9.44 -1.13
C ILE A 143 -4.81 -8.91 -0.92
N ILE A 144 -3.90 -9.70 -0.36
CA ILE A 144 -2.48 -9.33 -0.24
C ILE A 144 -1.90 -9.02 -1.63
N THR A 145 -2.12 -9.91 -2.58
CA THR A 145 -1.62 -9.76 -3.95
C THR A 145 -2.20 -8.52 -4.64
N LEU A 146 -3.52 -8.29 -4.47
CA LEU A 146 -4.21 -7.14 -5.04
C LEU A 146 -3.64 -5.81 -4.51
N LEU A 147 -3.54 -5.68 -3.20
CA LEU A 147 -3.04 -4.47 -2.56
C LEU A 147 -1.56 -4.21 -2.87
N ARG A 148 -0.75 -5.26 -2.87
CA ARG A 148 0.65 -5.18 -3.27
C ARG A 148 0.81 -4.67 -4.70
N ASN A 149 0.08 -5.25 -5.65
CA ASN A 149 0.16 -4.84 -7.04
C ASN A 149 -0.32 -3.39 -7.26
N ALA A 150 -1.39 -2.99 -6.57
CA ALA A 150 -1.88 -1.61 -6.60
C ALA A 150 -0.83 -0.62 -6.07
N SER A 151 -0.16 -0.96 -4.96
CA SER A 151 0.90 -0.14 -4.39
C SER A 151 2.12 -0.06 -5.28
N MET A 152 2.55 -1.18 -5.89
CA MET A 152 3.66 -1.19 -6.86
C MET A 152 3.38 -0.29 -8.06
N ASN A 153 2.19 -0.40 -8.65
CA ASN A 153 1.78 0.48 -9.75
C ASN A 153 1.81 1.96 -9.34
N SER A 154 1.30 2.28 -8.15
CA SER A 154 1.34 3.64 -7.61
C SER A 154 2.77 4.17 -7.43
N MET A 155 3.70 3.32 -6.97
CA MET A 155 5.12 3.70 -6.86
C MET A 155 5.74 3.98 -8.23
N GLN A 156 5.46 3.16 -9.24
CA GLN A 156 5.93 3.38 -10.60
C GLN A 156 5.45 4.71 -11.17
N TYR A 157 4.13 5.00 -11.07
CA TYR A 157 3.57 6.28 -11.51
C TYR A 157 4.20 7.48 -10.80
N LYS A 158 4.44 7.39 -9.49
CA LYS A 158 5.12 8.46 -8.73
C LYS A 158 6.55 8.68 -9.22
N ALA A 159 7.29 7.60 -9.49
CA ALA A 159 8.65 7.68 -10.02
C ALA A 159 8.68 8.33 -11.41
N GLU A 160 7.77 7.95 -12.32
CA GLU A 160 7.63 8.55 -13.64
C GLU A 160 7.29 10.04 -13.57
N LEU A 161 6.32 10.43 -12.74
CA LEU A 161 5.95 11.83 -12.53
C LEU A 161 7.13 12.64 -11.98
N THR A 162 7.91 12.08 -11.07
CA THR A 162 9.10 12.74 -10.53
C THR A 162 10.17 12.92 -11.61
N SER A 163 10.38 11.91 -12.46
CA SER A 163 11.31 12.00 -13.60
C SER A 163 10.89 13.09 -14.60
N ILE A 164 9.60 13.11 -14.99
CA ILE A 164 9.06 14.15 -15.89
C ILE A 164 9.22 15.54 -15.28
N ARG A 165 8.93 15.69 -13.99
CA ARG A 165 9.09 16.97 -13.29
C ARG A 165 10.54 17.44 -13.29
N ASN A 166 11.49 16.54 -13.05
CA ASN A 166 12.91 16.87 -13.06
C ASN A 166 13.38 17.27 -14.47
N GLN A 167 12.92 16.58 -15.52
CA GLN A 167 13.20 16.96 -16.91
C GLN A 167 12.66 18.36 -17.25
N ASN A 168 11.45 18.69 -16.80
CA ASN A 168 10.88 20.03 -17.02
C ASN A 168 11.67 21.14 -16.29
N ILE A 169 12.19 20.86 -15.07
CA ILE A 169 13.06 21.78 -14.35
C ILE A 169 14.37 22.00 -15.11
N ASP A 170 14.96 20.93 -15.67
CA ASP A 170 16.19 21.02 -16.45
C ASP A 170 16.00 21.83 -17.74
N ILE A 171 14.87 21.69 -18.42
CA ILE A 171 14.53 22.49 -19.61
C ILE A 171 14.39 23.97 -19.24
N THR A 172 13.72 24.30 -18.13
CA THR A 172 13.56 25.69 -17.66
C THR A 172 14.92 26.30 -17.30
N ASN A 173 15.77 25.56 -16.61
CA ASN A 173 17.14 25.99 -16.29
C ASN A 173 17.99 26.20 -17.55
N PHE A 174 17.81 25.38 -18.57
CA PHE A 174 18.50 25.52 -19.86
C PHE A 174 18.04 26.78 -20.59
N GLU A 175 16.74 27.07 -20.64
CA GLU A 175 16.19 28.28 -21.24
C GLU A 175 16.69 29.53 -20.55
N ASP A 176 16.74 29.56 -19.22
CA ASP A 176 17.29 30.67 -18.43
C ASP A 176 18.77 30.90 -18.74
N ASN A 177 19.53 29.82 -18.82
CA ASN A 177 20.97 29.89 -19.14
C ASN A 177 21.22 30.38 -20.57
N ILE A 178 20.42 29.97 -21.55
CA ILE A 178 20.48 30.46 -22.93
C ILE A 178 20.14 31.96 -22.97
N THR A 179 19.14 32.40 -22.24
CA THR A 179 18.74 33.82 -22.16
C THR A 179 19.89 34.67 -21.59
N LYS A 180 20.47 34.27 -20.47
CA LYS A 180 21.66 34.93 -19.87
C LYS A 180 22.84 34.98 -20.83
N PHE A 181 23.09 33.89 -21.55
CA PHE A 181 24.16 33.85 -22.56
C PHE A 181 23.91 34.87 -23.68
N LYS A 182 22.68 34.89 -24.25
CA LYS A 182 22.29 35.84 -25.31
C LYS A 182 22.47 37.30 -24.87
N GLU A 183 22.04 37.63 -23.65
CA GLU A 183 22.19 38.98 -23.08
C GLU A 183 23.67 39.37 -22.91
N GLY A 184 24.49 38.46 -22.36
CA GLY A 184 25.92 38.66 -22.21
C GLY A 184 26.64 38.84 -23.56
N PHE A 185 26.28 38.03 -24.53
CA PHE A 185 26.84 38.11 -25.86
C PHE A 185 26.46 39.45 -26.56
N ALA A 186 25.21 39.90 -26.49
CA ALA A 186 24.78 41.15 -27.03
C ALA A 186 25.54 42.35 -26.44
N LYS A 187 25.73 42.38 -25.11
CA LYS A 187 26.53 43.43 -24.45
C LYS A 187 27.97 43.47 -24.91
N ASN A 188 28.60 42.30 -25.02
CA ASN A 188 30.00 42.19 -25.48
C ASN A 188 30.14 42.60 -26.97
N TYR A 189 29.16 42.23 -27.81
CA TYR A 189 29.14 42.62 -29.19
C TYR A 189 29.00 44.13 -29.35
N ASP A 190 28.10 44.76 -28.61
CA ASP A 190 27.91 46.22 -28.65
C ASP A 190 29.14 46.98 -28.18
N LEU A 191 29.82 46.48 -27.12
CA LEU A 191 31.06 47.05 -26.62
C LEU A 191 32.16 46.96 -27.67
N ALA A 192 32.40 45.79 -28.25
CA ALA A 192 33.41 45.59 -29.30
C ALA A 192 33.11 46.44 -30.54
N SER A 193 31.85 46.53 -30.96
CA SER A 193 31.43 47.36 -32.10
C SER A 193 31.73 48.86 -31.88
N ARG A 194 31.46 49.39 -30.66
CA ARG A 194 31.79 50.80 -30.31
C ARG A 194 33.29 51.03 -30.30
N GLN A 195 34.07 50.12 -29.66
CA GLN A 195 35.54 50.25 -29.65
C GLN A 195 36.12 50.23 -31.05
N PHE A 196 35.64 49.35 -31.92
CA PHE A 196 36.08 49.26 -33.28
C PHE A 196 35.78 50.54 -34.09
N LYS A 197 34.56 51.08 -33.87
CA LYS A 197 34.17 52.36 -34.53
C LYS A 197 35.06 53.52 -34.05
N THR A 198 35.31 53.64 -32.74
CA THR A 198 36.22 54.67 -32.20
C THR A 198 37.63 54.53 -32.81
N ALA A 199 38.15 53.32 -32.88
CA ALA A 199 39.48 53.08 -33.47
C ALA A 199 39.55 53.47 -34.95
N ILE A 200 38.47 53.33 -35.75
CA ILE A 200 38.39 53.78 -37.13
C ILE A 200 38.31 55.33 -37.21
N ASP A 201 37.58 55.98 -36.34
CA ASP A 201 37.40 57.42 -36.30
C ASP A 201 38.68 58.19 -35.88
N GLU A 202 39.62 57.48 -35.20
CA GLU A 202 40.95 58.02 -34.78
C GLU A 202 42.07 57.89 -35.84
N ILE A 203 41.82 57.23 -36.97
CA ILE A 203 42.80 57.06 -38.10
C ILE A 203 42.49 58.11 -39.18
#